data_97833986bd8ac5d2d899f4a0409e4f75
#
_entry.id   97833986bd8ac5d2d899f4a0409e4f75
#
_cell.length_a   1.000
_cell.length_b   1.000
_cell.length_c   1.000
_cell.angle_alpha   90.00
_cell.angle_beta   90.00
_cell.angle_gamma   90.00
#
_symmetry.space_group_name_H-M   'P 1'
#
loop_
_entity.id
_entity.type
_entity.pdbx_description
1 polymer ?
#
loop_
_entity_poly.entity_id
_entity_poly.type
_entity_poly.pdbx_seq_one_letter_code
_entity_poly.pdbx_strand_id
1 'polypeptide(L)'
;MSLFLKEIAIDLGTANTIIICNGEVVLNEPSVVAIKTADESLVAVGKKAAPMQDRGAERIRTVRPLKNGVIADFKACEMMIRGLIAMLPKSHKSFLETVKMVVCVPSGSTDAEIRTVIDSCQHAGARELYLIYEPMAAAVGMGIDIEAPEGCMIVDIGGGTTEIAAISLGCFVANESIRVAGDSFNQDIINYMDRTHNMRISAPTAERIKKEVGAALMELDDAPEDMLVVGPNKTTDLPLKVAVSYQEIARCLEKDIAQIETAVLRALGRLLRRCIRISWSVVSI
;
A
#
# COMPACT_ATOMS: atom_id res chain seq x y z
N MET A 1 -15.93 20.87 -26.99
CA MET A 1 -15.89 19.40 -26.98
C MET A 1 -14.42 19.01 -26.96
N SER A 2 -13.87 18.63 -25.82
CA SER A 2 -12.50 18.11 -25.76
C SER A 2 -12.53 16.69 -26.35
N LEU A 3 -11.97 16.52 -27.54
CA LEU A 3 -12.06 15.27 -28.30
C LEU A 3 -11.18 14.15 -27.73
N PHE A 4 -10.35 14.42 -26.70
CA PHE A 4 -9.34 13.49 -26.22
C PHE A 4 -9.02 13.73 -24.73
N LEU A 5 -9.99 13.58 -23.86
CA LEU A 5 -9.78 13.59 -22.42
C LEU A 5 -9.59 12.14 -21.95
N LYS A 6 -8.41 11.80 -21.48
CA LYS A 6 -8.14 10.52 -20.84
C LYS A 6 -8.31 10.66 -19.34
N GLU A 7 -9.23 9.90 -18.78
CA GLU A 7 -9.46 9.85 -17.35
C GLU A 7 -8.77 8.61 -16.76
N ILE A 8 -7.90 8.81 -15.80
CA ILE A 8 -7.25 7.74 -15.03
C ILE A 8 -7.42 8.00 -13.54
N ALA A 9 -7.67 6.95 -12.79
CA ALA A 9 -7.55 6.97 -11.35
C ALA A 9 -6.28 6.21 -10.95
N ILE A 10 -5.54 6.77 -9.99
CA ILE A 10 -4.30 6.19 -9.48
C ILE A 10 -4.44 6.01 -7.98
N ASP A 11 -4.38 4.77 -7.52
CA ASP A 11 -4.08 4.46 -6.15
C ASP A 11 -2.55 4.37 -6.00
N LEU A 12 -1.98 5.36 -5.34
CA LEU A 12 -0.53 5.51 -5.19
C LEU A 12 -0.09 4.89 -3.85
N GLY A 13 -0.27 3.57 -3.73
CA GLY A 13 0.02 2.85 -2.49
C GLY A 13 1.50 2.63 -2.22
N THR A 14 1.85 2.46 -0.94
CA THR A 14 3.23 2.20 -0.48
C THR A 14 3.78 0.89 -1.05
N ALA A 15 2.97 -0.16 -1.11
CA ALA A 15 3.38 -1.48 -1.61
C ALA A 15 3.17 -1.63 -3.11
N ASN A 16 1.98 -1.28 -3.58
CA ASN A 16 1.55 -1.39 -4.97
C ASN A 16 0.91 -0.10 -5.43
N THR A 17 1.08 0.22 -6.72
CA THR A 17 0.36 1.28 -7.41
C THR A 17 -0.61 0.66 -8.39
N ILE A 18 -1.88 1.04 -8.27
CA ILE A 18 -2.96 0.58 -9.15
C ILE A 18 -3.38 1.73 -10.06
N ILE A 19 -3.57 1.45 -11.35
CA ILE A 19 -4.11 2.42 -12.30
C ILE A 19 -5.39 1.86 -12.90
N ILE A 20 -6.44 2.66 -12.79
CA ILE A 20 -7.77 2.39 -13.36
C ILE A 20 -7.98 3.36 -14.53
N CYS A 21 -8.49 2.85 -15.63
CA CYS A 21 -8.85 3.63 -16.79
C CYS A 21 -10.21 3.19 -17.29
N ASN A 22 -11.15 4.13 -17.47
CA ASN A 22 -12.52 3.82 -17.89
C ASN A 22 -13.23 2.77 -17.02
N GLY A 23 -13.00 2.79 -15.72
CA GLY A 23 -13.60 1.86 -14.76
C GLY A 23 -12.95 0.47 -14.67
N GLU A 24 -11.89 0.20 -15.44
CA GLU A 24 -11.18 -1.07 -15.42
C GLU A 24 -9.76 -0.92 -14.86
N VAL A 25 -9.32 -1.89 -14.04
CA VAL A 25 -7.94 -1.95 -13.56
C VAL A 25 -7.04 -2.32 -14.74
N VAL A 26 -6.25 -1.36 -15.20
CA VAL A 26 -5.33 -1.55 -16.34
C VAL A 26 -3.90 -1.86 -15.92
N LEU A 27 -3.51 -1.49 -14.69
CA LEU A 27 -2.21 -1.81 -14.10
C LEU A 27 -2.36 -2.09 -12.59
N ASN A 28 -1.63 -3.09 -12.13
CA ASN A 28 -1.37 -3.36 -10.72
C ASN A 28 0.10 -3.78 -10.59
N GLU A 29 0.93 -2.86 -10.12
CA GLU A 29 2.38 -2.97 -10.14
C GLU A 29 2.97 -2.62 -8.77
N PRO A 30 4.02 -3.31 -8.30
CA PRO A 30 4.76 -2.91 -7.10
C PRO A 30 5.28 -1.47 -7.20
N SER A 31 5.17 -0.71 -6.13
CA SER A 31 5.65 0.69 -6.04
C SER A 31 7.17 0.73 -5.89
N VAL A 32 7.88 0.35 -6.93
CA VAL A 32 9.34 0.28 -6.97
C VAL A 32 9.89 0.70 -8.34
N VAL A 33 11.04 1.37 -8.33
CA VAL A 33 11.79 1.75 -9.52
C VAL A 33 13.22 1.23 -9.44
N ALA A 34 13.79 0.88 -10.58
CA ALA A 34 15.21 0.60 -10.77
C ALA A 34 15.84 1.74 -11.54
N ILE A 35 16.91 2.33 -11.01
CA ILE A 35 17.57 3.54 -11.51
C ILE A 35 19.04 3.24 -11.68
N LYS A 36 19.66 3.67 -12.79
CA LYS A 36 21.11 3.61 -12.95
C LYS A 36 21.79 4.57 -11.98
N THR A 37 22.86 4.12 -11.35
CA THR A 37 23.65 4.94 -10.42
C THR A 37 24.48 6.00 -11.12
N ALA A 38 24.87 5.77 -12.40
CA ALA A 38 25.78 6.63 -13.13
C ALA A 38 25.13 7.94 -13.63
N ASP A 39 23.89 7.88 -14.12
CA ASP A 39 23.20 8.99 -14.78
C ASP A 39 21.78 9.21 -14.23
N GLU A 40 21.41 8.46 -13.20
CA GLU A 40 20.07 8.46 -12.59
C GLU A 40 18.92 8.21 -13.59
N SER A 41 19.19 7.52 -14.69
CA SER A 41 18.15 7.17 -15.67
C SER A 41 17.31 6.00 -15.21
N LEU A 42 16.01 6.02 -15.56
CA LEU A 42 15.08 4.95 -15.26
C LEU A 42 15.42 3.68 -16.07
N VAL A 43 15.58 2.55 -15.39
CA VAL A 43 15.81 1.23 -15.99
C VAL A 43 14.52 0.44 -16.10
N ALA A 44 13.76 0.37 -15.00
CA ALA A 44 12.52 -0.40 -14.91
C ALA A 44 11.60 0.15 -13.81
N VAL A 45 10.31 -0.20 -13.90
CA VAL A 45 9.30 0.07 -12.87
C VAL A 45 8.52 -1.20 -12.56
N GLY A 46 7.91 -1.25 -11.39
CA GLY A 46 6.97 -2.29 -11.00
C GLY A 46 7.58 -3.69 -10.97
N LYS A 47 6.84 -4.67 -11.48
CA LYS A 47 7.25 -6.09 -11.52
C LYS A 47 8.60 -6.33 -12.21
N LYS A 48 9.01 -5.44 -13.13
CA LYS A 48 10.32 -5.54 -13.76
C LYS A 48 11.45 -5.02 -12.88
N ALA A 49 11.17 -4.05 -12.01
CA ALA A 49 12.14 -3.49 -11.08
C ALA A 49 12.29 -4.33 -9.79
N ALA A 50 11.20 -4.93 -9.30
CA ALA A 50 11.18 -5.65 -8.03
C ALA A 50 12.26 -6.77 -7.92
N PRO A 51 12.52 -7.63 -8.93
CA PRO A 51 13.56 -8.65 -8.85
C PRO A 51 14.99 -8.11 -8.81
N MET A 52 15.19 -6.80 -9.09
CA MET A 52 16.50 -6.15 -9.06
C MET A 52 16.87 -5.70 -7.65
N GLN A 53 15.92 -5.69 -6.71
CA GLN A 53 16.09 -5.19 -5.34
C GLN A 53 17.14 -5.98 -4.55
N ASP A 54 17.24 -7.30 -4.77
CA ASP A 54 18.13 -8.18 -4.02
C ASP A 54 19.46 -8.49 -4.75
N ARG A 55 19.66 -7.96 -5.95
CA ARG A 55 20.78 -8.37 -6.81
C ARG A 55 22.05 -7.54 -6.67
N GLY A 56 22.08 -6.52 -5.80
CA GLY A 56 23.30 -5.79 -5.40
C GLY A 56 24.17 -5.31 -6.57
N ALA A 57 23.58 -5.01 -7.75
CA ALA A 57 24.35 -4.55 -8.87
C ALA A 57 24.83 -3.12 -8.59
N GLU A 58 26.15 -2.90 -8.46
CA GLU A 58 26.74 -1.59 -8.22
C GLU A 58 26.27 -0.48 -9.18
N ARG A 59 25.72 -0.88 -10.34
CA ARG A 59 25.28 0.03 -11.40
C ARG A 59 23.78 0.35 -11.39
N ILE A 60 22.98 -0.36 -10.57
CA ILE A 60 21.54 -0.18 -10.50
C ILE A 60 21.13 -0.15 -9.03
N ARG A 61 20.48 0.93 -8.62
CA ARG A 61 19.80 1.00 -7.32
C ARG A 61 18.31 0.84 -7.51
N THR A 62 17.65 0.10 -6.62
CA THR A 62 16.19 0.04 -6.53
C THR A 62 15.71 0.96 -5.42
N VAL A 63 14.62 1.65 -5.68
CA VAL A 63 14.01 2.61 -4.75
C VAL A 63 12.53 2.32 -4.65
N ARG A 64 12.00 2.26 -3.42
CA ARG A 64 10.56 2.36 -3.14
C ARG A 64 10.29 3.84 -2.84
N PRO A 65 9.64 4.57 -3.76
CA PRO A 65 9.48 6.02 -3.62
C PRO A 65 8.52 6.42 -2.52
N LEU A 66 7.61 5.50 -2.14
CA LEU A 66 6.66 5.70 -1.05
C LEU A 66 7.09 4.91 0.19
N LYS A 67 6.88 5.52 1.37
CA LYS A 67 7.11 4.90 2.66
C LYS A 67 6.06 5.41 3.65
N ASN A 68 5.40 4.48 4.34
CA ASN A 68 4.37 4.81 5.32
C ASN A 68 3.29 5.77 4.76
N GLY A 69 2.80 5.48 3.54
CA GLY A 69 1.76 6.26 2.88
C GLY A 69 2.20 7.59 2.27
N VAL A 70 3.48 7.98 2.38
CA VAL A 70 3.97 9.27 1.91
C VAL A 70 5.11 9.13 0.90
N ILE A 71 5.28 10.14 0.04
CA ILE A 71 6.39 10.20 -0.91
C ILE A 71 7.68 10.52 -0.14
N ALA A 72 8.59 9.55 -0.09
CA ALA A 72 9.90 9.67 0.54
C ALA A 72 11.00 10.10 -0.46
N ASP A 73 10.82 9.79 -1.75
CA ASP A 73 11.72 10.20 -2.84
C ASP A 73 10.89 10.74 -4.00
N PHE A 74 10.85 12.07 -4.12
CA PHE A 74 10.06 12.79 -5.12
C PHE A 74 10.45 12.40 -6.56
N LYS A 75 11.76 12.40 -6.86
CA LYS A 75 12.27 12.10 -8.20
C LYS A 75 11.97 10.66 -8.62
N ALA A 76 12.16 9.72 -7.70
CA ALA A 76 11.83 8.33 -7.93
C ALA A 76 10.31 8.12 -8.10
N CYS A 77 9.47 8.87 -7.37
CA CYS A 77 8.02 8.82 -7.50
C CYS A 77 7.55 9.34 -8.86
N GLU A 78 8.07 10.50 -9.30
CA GLU A 78 7.80 11.05 -10.63
C GLU A 78 8.20 10.05 -11.73
N MET A 79 9.39 9.44 -11.63
CA MET A 79 9.86 8.43 -12.57
C MET A 79 8.95 7.20 -12.57
N MET A 80 8.47 6.77 -11.39
CA MET A 80 7.56 5.66 -11.26
C MET A 80 6.23 5.93 -11.97
N ILE A 81 5.59 7.06 -11.66
CA ILE A 81 4.29 7.43 -12.27
C ILE A 81 4.43 7.53 -13.78
N ARG A 82 5.46 8.21 -14.29
CA ARG A 82 5.74 8.30 -15.75
C ARG A 82 5.97 6.93 -16.37
N GLY A 83 6.74 6.08 -15.70
CA GLY A 83 7.03 4.72 -16.17
C GLY A 83 5.77 3.85 -16.23
N LEU A 84 4.90 3.92 -15.21
CA LEU A 84 3.64 3.20 -15.18
C LEU A 84 2.66 3.70 -16.24
N ILE A 85 2.51 5.02 -16.41
CA ILE A 85 1.70 5.61 -17.49
C ILE A 85 2.23 5.18 -18.86
N ALA A 86 3.55 5.07 -19.01
CA ALA A 86 4.16 4.59 -20.26
C ALA A 86 3.87 3.10 -20.55
N MET A 87 3.51 2.30 -19.56
CA MET A 87 3.11 0.90 -19.71
C MET A 87 1.65 0.71 -20.15
N LEU A 88 0.81 1.76 -20.05
CA LEU A 88 -0.58 1.67 -20.46
C LEU A 88 -0.72 1.21 -21.92
N PRO A 89 -1.73 0.39 -22.26
CA PRO A 89 -1.98 -0.06 -23.63
C PRO A 89 -2.04 1.11 -24.63
N LYS A 90 -1.64 0.88 -25.89
CA LYS A 90 -1.61 1.91 -26.94
C LYS A 90 -2.99 2.51 -27.23
N SER A 91 -4.07 1.74 -27.06
CA SER A 91 -5.46 2.19 -27.13
C SER A 91 -5.77 3.27 -26.08
N HIS A 92 -4.94 3.36 -25.05
CA HIS A 92 -5.00 4.36 -23.98
C HIS A 92 -3.86 5.38 -24.07
N LYS A 93 -3.12 5.41 -25.18
CA LYS A 93 -2.03 6.38 -25.45
C LYS A 93 -2.41 7.19 -26.67
N SER A 94 -2.78 8.45 -26.51
CA SER A 94 -2.82 9.41 -27.61
C SER A 94 -1.83 10.52 -27.34
N PHE A 95 -1.12 10.94 -28.39
CA PHE A 95 -0.06 11.96 -28.30
C PHE A 95 -0.59 13.37 -28.00
N LEU A 96 -1.91 13.56 -28.09
CA LEU A 96 -2.59 14.85 -27.94
C LEU A 96 -3.59 14.87 -26.78
N GLU A 97 -3.64 13.81 -25.96
CA GLU A 97 -4.63 13.71 -24.89
C GLU A 97 -4.25 14.52 -23.66
N THR A 98 -5.20 15.31 -23.19
CA THR A 98 -5.14 15.89 -21.85
C THR A 98 -5.45 14.77 -20.85
N VAL A 99 -4.51 14.50 -19.93
CA VAL A 99 -4.72 13.50 -18.90
C VAL A 99 -5.36 14.15 -17.69
N LYS A 100 -6.56 13.69 -17.36
CA LYS A 100 -7.25 13.98 -16.11
C LYS A 100 -6.97 12.84 -15.13
N MET A 101 -6.42 13.18 -13.98
CA MET A 101 -6.06 12.21 -12.96
C MET A 101 -6.90 12.41 -11.70
N VAL A 102 -7.38 11.31 -11.14
CA VAL A 102 -7.84 11.23 -9.76
C VAL A 102 -6.78 10.43 -8.99
N VAL A 103 -6.29 10.93 -7.87
CA VAL A 103 -5.23 10.27 -7.09
C VAL A 103 -5.68 10.11 -5.65
N CYS A 104 -5.53 8.89 -5.11
CA CYS A 104 -5.81 8.60 -3.72
C CYS A 104 -4.67 9.13 -2.84
N VAL A 105 -5.03 9.67 -1.68
CA VAL A 105 -4.10 10.12 -0.64
C VAL A 105 -4.57 9.64 0.73
N PRO A 106 -3.65 9.28 1.64
CA PRO A 106 -4.02 8.94 3.01
C PRO A 106 -4.78 10.09 3.68
N SER A 107 -5.76 9.75 4.49
CA SER A 107 -6.61 10.73 5.18
C SER A 107 -5.87 11.56 6.24
N GLY A 108 -4.73 11.03 6.72
CA GLY A 108 -3.82 11.72 7.65
C GLY A 108 -2.70 12.53 6.98
N SER A 109 -2.74 12.71 5.65
CA SER A 109 -1.70 13.46 4.92
C SER A 109 -1.65 14.92 5.31
N THR A 110 -0.44 15.45 5.49
CA THR A 110 -0.18 16.87 5.69
C THR A 110 -0.29 17.66 4.38
N ASP A 111 -0.50 18.96 4.46
CA ASP A 111 -0.53 19.85 3.28
C ASP A 111 0.75 19.73 2.42
N ALA A 112 1.91 19.54 3.07
CA ALA A 112 3.18 19.36 2.37
C ALA A 112 3.23 18.03 1.60
N GLU A 113 2.75 16.94 2.19
CA GLU A 113 2.65 15.62 1.56
C GLU A 113 1.67 15.66 0.37
N ILE A 114 0.50 16.29 0.56
CA ILE A 114 -0.48 16.50 -0.51
C ILE A 114 0.12 17.28 -1.68
N ARG A 115 0.82 18.39 -1.41
CA ARG A 115 1.53 19.16 -2.45
C ARG A 115 2.55 18.32 -3.21
N THR A 116 3.30 17.47 -2.49
CA THR A 116 4.27 16.58 -3.10
C THR A 116 3.63 15.60 -4.08
N VAL A 117 2.44 15.07 -3.75
CA VAL A 117 1.66 14.21 -4.67
C VAL A 117 1.20 15.00 -5.89
N ILE A 118 0.66 16.21 -5.69
CA ILE A 118 0.21 17.09 -6.78
C ILE A 118 1.36 17.36 -7.75
N ASP A 119 2.52 17.82 -7.24
CA ASP A 119 3.69 18.15 -8.04
C ASP A 119 4.21 16.92 -8.80
N SER A 120 4.28 15.76 -8.15
CA SER A 120 4.70 14.50 -8.80
C SER A 120 3.79 14.12 -9.97
N CYS A 121 2.47 14.23 -9.80
CA CYS A 121 1.50 13.90 -10.85
C CYS A 121 1.51 14.92 -12.00
N GLN A 122 1.64 16.21 -11.69
CA GLN A 122 1.76 17.26 -12.70
C GLN A 122 3.03 17.09 -13.52
N HIS A 123 4.17 16.84 -12.89
CA HIS A 123 5.42 16.52 -13.58
C HIS A 123 5.32 15.24 -14.40
N ALA A 124 4.51 14.27 -13.97
CA ALA A 124 4.26 13.06 -14.75
C ALA A 124 3.30 13.26 -15.93
N GLY A 125 2.69 14.46 -16.07
CA GLY A 125 1.88 14.84 -17.23
C GLY A 125 0.39 15.05 -16.95
N ALA A 126 -0.05 15.05 -15.68
CA ALA A 126 -1.41 15.43 -15.33
C ALA A 126 -1.67 16.90 -15.66
N ARG A 127 -2.76 17.20 -16.39
CA ARG A 127 -3.21 18.57 -16.65
C ARG A 127 -4.36 18.97 -15.74
N GLU A 128 -5.25 18.03 -15.47
CA GLU A 128 -6.30 18.16 -14.47
C GLU A 128 -6.06 17.11 -13.40
N LEU A 129 -6.03 17.53 -12.14
CA LEU A 129 -5.76 16.64 -11.01
C LEU A 129 -6.82 16.83 -9.94
N TYR A 130 -7.38 15.72 -9.49
CA TYR A 130 -8.31 15.64 -8.38
C TYR A 130 -7.74 14.68 -7.33
N LEU A 131 -7.94 15.01 -6.07
CA LEU A 131 -7.55 14.15 -4.97
C LEU A 131 -8.78 13.57 -4.29
N ILE A 132 -8.66 12.33 -3.86
CA ILE A 132 -9.65 11.65 -3.04
C ILE A 132 -8.92 10.99 -1.86
N TYR A 133 -9.51 11.02 -0.68
CA TYR A 133 -8.96 10.28 0.45
C TYR A 133 -9.17 8.77 0.29
N GLU A 134 -8.14 7.98 0.63
CA GLU A 134 -8.17 6.50 0.49
C GLU A 134 -9.44 5.86 1.07
N PRO A 135 -9.89 6.17 2.30
CA PRO A 135 -11.11 5.56 2.83
C PRO A 135 -12.38 5.95 2.07
N MET A 136 -12.44 7.16 1.48
CA MET A 136 -13.56 7.57 0.63
C MET A 136 -13.56 6.78 -0.68
N ALA A 137 -12.37 6.63 -1.29
CA ALA A 137 -12.23 5.83 -2.51
C ALA A 137 -12.59 4.36 -2.27
N ALA A 138 -12.17 3.78 -1.14
CA ALA A 138 -12.52 2.42 -0.74
C ALA A 138 -14.03 2.25 -0.57
N ALA A 139 -14.70 3.18 0.13
CA ALA A 139 -16.16 3.14 0.31
C ALA A 139 -16.90 3.19 -1.04
N VAL A 140 -16.51 4.11 -1.92
CA VAL A 140 -17.09 4.22 -3.27
C VAL A 140 -16.84 2.95 -4.09
N GLY A 141 -15.62 2.41 -4.03
CA GLY A 141 -15.25 1.16 -4.73
C GLY A 141 -16.05 -0.06 -4.29
N MET A 142 -16.52 -0.07 -3.05
CA MET A 142 -17.43 -1.09 -2.50
C MET A 142 -18.90 -0.85 -2.85
N GLY A 143 -19.23 0.24 -3.53
CA GLY A 143 -20.62 0.60 -3.81
C GLY A 143 -21.38 1.14 -2.60
N ILE A 144 -20.67 1.61 -1.57
CA ILE A 144 -21.29 2.24 -0.41
C ILE A 144 -21.68 3.67 -0.77
N ASP A 145 -22.93 4.05 -0.49
CA ASP A 145 -23.40 5.42 -0.62
C ASP A 145 -22.83 6.27 0.52
N ILE A 146 -21.74 6.98 0.22
CA ILE A 146 -21.07 7.87 1.18
C ILE A 146 -21.87 9.11 1.52
N GLU A 147 -22.87 9.50 0.70
CA GLU A 147 -23.76 10.65 0.92
C GLU A 147 -24.96 10.30 1.81
N ALA A 148 -25.19 9.02 2.07
CA ALA A 148 -26.26 8.59 2.95
C ALA A 148 -26.09 9.14 4.38
N PRO A 149 -27.21 9.45 5.07
CA PRO A 149 -27.16 9.88 6.47
C PRO A 149 -26.76 8.74 7.42
N GLU A 150 -26.97 7.48 7.02
CA GLU A 150 -26.46 6.31 7.72
C GLU A 150 -24.93 6.27 7.55
N GLY A 151 -24.20 6.31 8.68
CA GLY A 151 -22.74 6.26 8.63
C GLY A 151 -22.24 4.86 8.25
N CYS A 152 -21.13 4.82 7.51
CA CYS A 152 -20.34 3.60 7.33
C CYS A 152 -18.95 3.78 7.96
N MET A 153 -18.33 2.66 8.37
CA MET A 153 -16.95 2.65 8.85
C MET A 153 -16.09 1.80 7.94
N ILE A 154 -14.99 2.37 7.49
CA ILE A 154 -13.97 1.72 6.67
C ILE A 154 -12.73 1.53 7.52
N VAL A 155 -12.16 0.33 7.48
CA VAL A 155 -10.83 0.00 7.98
C VAL A 155 -10.03 -0.51 6.79
N ASP A 156 -9.11 0.29 6.31
CA ASP A 156 -8.24 -0.02 5.18
C ASP A 156 -6.82 -0.25 5.68
N ILE A 157 -6.33 -1.49 5.53
CA ILE A 157 -5.00 -1.90 5.98
C ILE A 157 -4.13 -2.09 4.73
N GLY A 158 -3.41 -1.03 4.38
CA GLY A 158 -2.53 -1.01 3.21
C GLY A 158 -1.14 -1.58 3.46
N GLY A 159 -0.19 -1.20 2.59
CA GLY A 159 1.22 -1.55 2.76
C GLY A 159 1.92 -0.73 3.84
N GLY A 160 1.70 0.59 3.88
CA GLY A 160 2.42 1.51 4.76
C GLY A 160 1.58 2.16 5.85
N THR A 161 0.26 2.21 5.66
CA THR A 161 -0.71 2.87 6.56
C THR A 161 -1.93 1.99 6.80
N THR A 162 -2.55 2.19 7.94
CA THR A 162 -3.92 1.73 8.21
C THR A 162 -4.79 2.96 8.41
N GLU A 163 -5.81 3.08 7.56
CA GLU A 163 -6.79 4.15 7.56
C GLU A 163 -8.10 3.67 8.18
N ILE A 164 -8.59 4.40 9.17
CA ILE A 164 -9.84 4.07 9.86
C ILE A 164 -10.73 5.30 9.78
N ALA A 165 -11.80 5.22 9.02
CA ALA A 165 -12.69 6.35 8.79
C ALA A 165 -14.15 5.96 8.96
N ALA A 166 -14.89 6.80 9.66
CA ALA A 166 -16.35 6.78 9.64
C ALA A 166 -16.84 7.92 8.76
N ILE A 167 -17.69 7.59 7.81
CA ILE A 167 -18.19 8.47 6.75
C ILE A 167 -19.70 8.58 6.88
N SER A 168 -20.23 9.79 6.79
CA SER A 168 -21.68 10.06 6.71
C SER A 168 -21.88 11.40 6.01
N LEU A 169 -22.88 11.51 5.15
CA LEU A 169 -23.20 12.73 4.40
C LEU A 169 -21.99 13.29 3.63
N GLY A 170 -21.17 12.42 3.05
CA GLY A 170 -19.98 12.79 2.27
C GLY A 170 -18.81 13.33 3.12
N CYS A 171 -18.89 13.25 4.45
CA CYS A 171 -17.88 13.82 5.35
C CYS A 171 -17.31 12.78 6.32
N PHE A 172 -16.06 12.98 6.74
CA PHE A 172 -15.49 12.23 7.84
C PHE A 172 -16.12 12.64 9.18
N VAL A 173 -16.76 11.69 9.85
CA VAL A 173 -17.27 11.85 11.21
C VAL A 173 -16.19 11.51 12.24
N ALA A 174 -15.42 10.48 11.95
CA ALA A 174 -14.19 10.13 12.67
C ALA A 174 -13.15 9.68 11.65
N ASN A 175 -11.90 9.99 11.93
CA ASN A 175 -10.77 9.64 11.07
C ASN A 175 -9.54 9.39 11.94
N GLU A 176 -8.87 8.26 11.72
CA GLU A 176 -7.59 7.88 12.30
C GLU A 176 -6.71 7.30 11.19
N SER A 177 -5.47 7.74 11.14
CA SER A 177 -4.45 7.18 10.25
C SER A 177 -3.25 6.78 11.09
N ILE A 178 -2.80 5.54 10.98
CA ILE A 178 -1.64 5.02 11.69
C ILE A 178 -0.65 4.40 10.72
N ARG A 179 0.65 4.49 11.07
CA ARG A 179 1.75 3.94 10.25
C ARG A 179 2.12 2.52 10.69
N VAL A 180 1.10 1.69 10.87
CA VAL A 180 1.20 0.26 11.19
C VAL A 180 0.36 -0.48 10.15
N ALA A 181 1.01 -1.29 9.33
CA ALA A 181 0.39 -1.97 8.18
C ALA A 181 1.29 -3.08 7.64
N GLY A 182 1.09 -3.53 6.41
CA GLY A 182 1.78 -4.65 5.81
C GLY A 182 3.32 -4.61 5.86
N ASP A 183 3.93 -3.43 5.74
CA ASP A 183 5.39 -3.27 5.80
C ASP A 183 5.93 -3.42 7.24
N SER A 184 5.19 -2.96 8.26
CA SER A 184 5.57 -3.20 9.67
C SER A 184 5.44 -4.68 10.03
N PHE A 185 4.39 -5.35 9.55
CA PHE A 185 4.24 -6.80 9.71
C PHE A 185 5.42 -7.57 9.10
N ASN A 186 5.85 -7.19 7.89
CA ASN A 186 7.01 -7.80 7.26
C ASN A 186 8.29 -7.58 8.08
N GLN A 187 8.48 -6.38 8.63
CA GLN A 187 9.64 -6.08 9.46
C GLN A 187 9.63 -6.87 10.77
N ASP A 188 8.46 -7.04 11.38
CA ASP A 188 8.35 -7.85 12.59
C ASP A 188 8.63 -9.33 12.31
N ILE A 189 8.16 -9.87 11.18
CA ILE A 189 8.49 -11.23 10.74
C ILE A 189 10.01 -11.38 10.50
N ILE A 190 10.67 -10.42 9.83
CA ILE A 190 12.13 -10.44 9.63
C ILE A 190 12.85 -10.48 10.98
N ASN A 191 12.46 -9.60 11.91
CA ASN A 191 13.04 -9.52 13.25
C ASN A 191 12.79 -10.79 14.05
N TYR A 192 11.62 -11.41 13.91
CA TYR A 192 11.27 -12.67 14.58
C TYR A 192 12.14 -13.82 14.07
N MET A 193 12.26 -13.98 12.74
CA MET A 193 13.12 -15.01 12.13
C MET A 193 14.59 -14.84 12.51
N ASP A 194 15.07 -13.60 12.59
CA ASP A 194 16.43 -13.27 13.01
C ASP A 194 16.69 -13.66 14.49
N ARG A 195 15.75 -13.35 15.39
CA ARG A 195 15.91 -13.53 16.83
C ARG A 195 15.62 -14.96 17.30
N THR A 196 14.55 -15.56 16.77
CA THR A 196 14.03 -16.84 17.25
C THR A 196 14.67 -18.01 16.53
N HIS A 197 14.82 -17.89 15.21
CA HIS A 197 15.35 -18.96 14.37
C HIS A 197 16.79 -18.75 13.92
N ASN A 198 17.43 -17.63 14.35
CA ASN A 198 18.79 -17.27 13.94
C ASN A 198 18.98 -17.32 12.41
N MET A 199 17.92 -16.93 11.67
CA MET A 199 17.84 -17.00 10.21
C MET A 199 17.65 -15.60 9.63
N ARG A 200 18.46 -15.23 8.63
CA ARG A 200 18.22 -14.02 7.83
C ARG A 200 17.26 -14.33 6.70
N ILE A 201 16.23 -13.50 6.56
CA ILE A 201 15.29 -13.55 5.45
C ILE A 201 15.18 -12.17 4.78
N SER A 202 14.80 -12.16 3.50
CA SER A 202 14.53 -10.94 2.76
C SER A 202 13.09 -10.45 2.96
N ALA A 203 12.80 -9.19 2.64
CA ALA A 203 11.45 -8.64 2.68
C ALA A 203 10.45 -9.42 1.79
N PRO A 204 10.80 -9.86 0.56
CA PRO A 204 9.93 -10.74 -0.21
C PRO A 204 9.63 -12.08 0.46
N THR A 205 10.59 -12.65 1.22
CA THR A 205 10.36 -13.87 1.98
C THR A 205 9.41 -13.63 3.15
N ALA A 206 9.57 -12.52 3.86
CA ALA A 206 8.66 -12.12 4.95
C ALA A 206 7.23 -11.90 4.43
N GLU A 207 7.08 -11.21 3.29
CA GLU A 207 5.78 -11.02 2.63
C GLU A 207 5.12 -12.37 2.26
N ARG A 208 5.91 -13.35 1.80
CA ARG A 208 5.42 -14.69 1.51
C ARG A 208 4.97 -15.43 2.78
N ILE A 209 5.76 -15.38 3.86
CA ILE A 209 5.39 -15.94 5.16
C ILE A 209 4.07 -15.32 5.65
N LYS A 210 3.97 -14.00 5.60
CA LYS A 210 2.75 -13.27 5.97
C LYS A 210 1.52 -13.74 5.19
N LYS A 211 1.65 -13.98 3.88
CA LYS A 211 0.54 -14.40 3.02
C LYS A 211 0.16 -15.86 3.18
N GLU A 212 1.13 -16.75 3.43
CA GLU A 212 0.89 -18.19 3.49
C GLU A 212 0.47 -18.65 4.89
N VAL A 213 1.09 -18.09 5.94
CA VAL A 213 0.85 -18.51 7.34
C VAL A 213 0.58 -17.32 8.30
N GLY A 214 0.29 -16.13 7.77
CA GLY A 214 -0.09 -14.98 8.60
C GLY A 214 -1.45 -15.19 9.24
N ALA A 215 -1.55 -14.88 10.54
CA ALA A 215 -2.80 -14.90 11.28
C ALA A 215 -2.83 -13.79 12.32
N ALA A 216 -4.03 -13.32 12.65
CA ALA A 216 -4.26 -12.38 13.74
C ALA A 216 -4.69 -13.10 15.04
N LEU A 217 -5.10 -14.36 14.94
CA LEU A 217 -5.61 -15.16 16.06
C LEU A 217 -4.74 -16.40 16.28
N MET A 218 -4.62 -16.79 17.55
CA MET A 218 -3.86 -17.96 17.96
C MET A 218 -4.59 -19.29 17.70
N GLU A 219 -5.91 -19.22 17.53
CA GLU A 219 -6.77 -20.36 17.25
C GLU A 219 -7.58 -20.06 15.99
N LEU A 220 -7.52 -20.96 15.02
CA LEU A 220 -8.24 -20.89 13.74
C LEU A 220 -8.96 -22.22 13.51
N ASP A 221 -10.21 -22.17 13.06
CA ASP A 221 -11.00 -23.36 12.69
C ASP A 221 -10.40 -24.09 11.49
N ASP A 222 -9.83 -23.33 10.54
CA ASP A 222 -9.14 -23.84 9.33
C ASP A 222 -7.71 -23.29 9.31
N ALA A 223 -6.83 -23.94 10.05
CA ALA A 223 -5.45 -23.54 10.22
C ALA A 223 -4.62 -23.91 8.99
N PRO A 224 -3.78 -23.00 8.45
CA PRO A 224 -2.84 -23.34 7.38
C PRO A 224 -1.76 -24.32 7.89
N GLU A 225 -1.23 -25.14 6.96
CA GLU A 225 -0.07 -25.96 7.24
C GLU A 225 1.18 -25.10 7.49
N ASP A 226 2.12 -25.63 8.29
CA ASP A 226 3.38 -24.96 8.55
C ASP A 226 4.16 -24.72 7.25
N MET A 227 4.65 -23.50 7.07
CA MET A 227 5.44 -23.11 5.92
C MET A 227 6.91 -23.45 6.13
N LEU A 228 7.52 -24.21 5.20
CA LEU A 228 8.95 -24.46 5.22
C LEU A 228 9.73 -23.28 4.63
N VAL A 229 10.46 -22.58 5.48
CA VAL A 229 11.30 -21.43 5.09
C VAL A 229 12.76 -21.86 5.01
N VAL A 230 13.46 -21.45 3.95
CA VAL A 230 14.89 -21.72 3.74
C VAL A 230 15.62 -20.38 3.66
N GLY A 231 16.66 -20.23 4.45
CA GLY A 231 17.50 -19.03 4.47
C GLY A 231 18.86 -19.28 5.10
N PRO A 232 19.83 -18.35 5.01
CA PRO A 232 21.11 -18.49 5.66
C PRO A 232 20.98 -18.33 7.18
N ASN A 233 21.66 -19.20 7.91
CA ASN A 233 21.89 -19.03 9.35
C ASN A 233 22.72 -17.77 9.59
N LYS A 234 22.29 -16.91 10.49
CA LYS A 234 22.92 -15.62 10.77
C LYS A 234 24.38 -15.72 11.22
N THR A 235 24.73 -16.81 11.93
CA THR A 235 26.03 -16.99 12.53
C THR A 235 27.00 -17.74 11.60
N THR A 236 26.51 -18.78 10.90
CA THR A 236 27.36 -19.69 10.11
C THR A 236 27.28 -19.45 8.61
N ASP A 237 26.34 -18.62 8.14
CA ASP A 237 25.94 -18.43 6.74
C ASP A 237 25.52 -19.72 5.99
N LEU A 238 25.44 -20.87 6.69
CA LEU A 238 25.00 -22.12 6.09
C LEU A 238 23.47 -22.12 5.86
N PRO A 239 22.97 -22.80 4.83
CA PRO A 239 21.54 -22.96 4.60
C PRO A 239 20.86 -23.61 5.82
N LEU A 240 19.80 -22.97 6.32
CA LEU A 240 18.96 -23.46 7.40
C LEU A 240 17.53 -23.63 6.87
N LYS A 241 16.82 -24.69 7.31
CA LYS A 241 15.41 -24.93 7.02
C LYS A 241 14.64 -24.89 8.34
N VAL A 242 13.56 -24.10 8.37
CA VAL A 242 12.69 -23.95 9.54
C VAL A 242 11.25 -24.08 9.09
N ALA A 243 10.44 -24.88 9.81
CA ALA A 243 9.00 -24.88 9.70
C ALA A 243 8.47 -23.72 10.56
N VAL A 244 7.66 -22.86 9.96
CA VAL A 244 7.06 -21.68 10.59
C VAL A 244 5.55 -21.88 10.64
N SER A 245 4.99 -21.85 11.84
CA SER A 245 3.55 -22.01 12.06
C SER A 245 2.80 -20.69 12.05
N TYR A 246 1.49 -20.73 11.82
CA TYR A 246 0.65 -19.55 11.91
C TYR A 246 0.59 -18.98 13.33
N GLN A 247 0.68 -19.82 14.39
CA GLN A 247 0.70 -19.35 15.77
C GLN A 247 1.96 -18.54 16.08
N GLU A 248 3.10 -18.92 15.52
CA GLU A 248 4.33 -18.12 15.66
C GLU A 248 4.15 -16.75 15.04
N ILE A 249 3.54 -16.68 13.85
CA ILE A 249 3.30 -15.41 13.17
C ILE A 249 2.23 -14.59 13.87
N ALA A 250 1.14 -15.19 14.35
CA ALA A 250 0.12 -14.51 15.15
C ALA A 250 0.74 -13.83 16.38
N ARG A 251 1.61 -14.55 17.11
CA ARG A 251 2.33 -13.98 18.27
C ARG A 251 3.30 -12.90 17.86
N CYS A 252 3.97 -13.06 16.71
CA CYS A 252 4.89 -12.07 16.17
C CYS A 252 4.19 -10.74 15.87
N LEU A 253 2.96 -10.79 15.33
CA LEU A 253 2.18 -9.62 14.89
C LEU A 253 1.29 -9.03 15.98
N GLU A 254 1.16 -9.66 17.15
CA GLU A 254 0.24 -9.27 18.24
C GLU A 254 0.33 -7.78 18.59
N LYS A 255 1.54 -7.24 18.68
CA LYS A 255 1.78 -5.83 19.03
C LYS A 255 1.21 -4.87 17.98
N ASP A 256 1.43 -5.16 16.71
CA ASP A 256 0.98 -4.30 15.62
C ASP A 256 -0.54 -4.39 15.44
N ILE A 257 -1.09 -5.59 15.58
CA ILE A 257 -2.54 -5.82 15.57
C ILE A 257 -3.23 -5.08 16.72
N ALA A 258 -2.66 -5.11 17.94
CA ALA A 258 -3.19 -4.36 19.08
C ALA A 258 -3.16 -2.82 18.86
N GLN A 259 -2.20 -2.30 18.09
CA GLN A 259 -2.18 -0.89 17.71
C GLN A 259 -3.33 -0.54 16.76
N ILE A 260 -3.62 -1.42 15.78
CA ILE A 260 -4.75 -1.25 14.86
C ILE A 260 -6.06 -1.31 15.64
N GLU A 261 -6.24 -2.32 16.51
CA GLU A 261 -7.41 -2.45 17.38
C GLU A 261 -7.63 -1.18 18.22
N THR A 262 -6.57 -0.66 18.84
CA THR A 262 -6.62 0.58 19.62
C THR A 262 -7.07 1.77 18.78
N ALA A 263 -6.62 1.88 17.53
CA ALA A 263 -7.02 2.94 16.63
C ALA A 263 -8.50 2.81 16.21
N VAL A 264 -8.97 1.59 15.95
CA VAL A 264 -10.39 1.31 15.71
C VAL A 264 -11.24 1.71 16.89
N LEU A 265 -10.86 1.32 18.11
CA LEU A 265 -11.59 1.66 19.34
C LEU A 265 -11.62 3.19 19.59
N ARG A 266 -10.54 3.90 19.27
CA ARG A 266 -10.52 5.38 19.33
C ARG A 266 -11.48 6.03 18.34
N ALA A 267 -11.51 5.55 17.10
CA ALA A 267 -12.46 6.02 16.10
C ALA A 267 -13.90 5.78 16.53
N LEU A 268 -14.20 4.58 17.04
CA LEU A 268 -15.51 4.20 17.61
C LEU A 268 -15.91 5.10 18.79
N GLY A 269 -14.99 5.36 19.71
CA GLY A 269 -15.25 6.23 20.86
C GLY A 269 -15.64 7.66 20.46
N ARG A 270 -15.10 8.17 19.33
CA ARG A 270 -15.52 9.48 18.77
C ARG A 270 -16.92 9.43 18.19
N LEU A 271 -17.31 8.32 17.55
CA LEU A 271 -18.65 8.12 16.99
C LEU A 271 -19.72 8.06 18.05
N LEU A 272 -19.52 7.30 19.11
CA LEU A 272 -20.46 7.17 20.21
C LEU A 272 -20.81 8.52 20.86
N ARG A 273 -19.84 9.47 20.86
CA ARG A 273 -20.07 10.84 21.36
C ARG A 273 -20.94 11.69 20.42
N ARG A 274 -21.10 11.29 19.15
CA ARG A 274 -21.85 12.02 18.12
C ARG A 274 -23.22 11.40 17.82
N CYS A 275 -23.61 10.31 18.51
CA CYS A 275 -24.91 9.62 18.37
C CYS A 275 -25.29 9.25 16.92
N ILE A 276 -24.31 8.79 16.12
CA ILE A 276 -24.53 8.41 14.72
C ILE A 276 -24.81 6.91 14.63
N ARG A 277 -25.85 6.55 13.89
CA ARG A 277 -26.14 5.15 13.55
C ARG A 277 -25.20 4.68 12.45
N ILE A 278 -24.51 3.56 12.62
CA ILE A 278 -23.48 3.07 11.71
C ILE A 278 -23.82 1.67 11.21
N SER A 279 -23.67 1.44 9.91
CA SER A 279 -23.54 0.12 9.31
C SER A 279 -22.06 -0.24 9.19
N TRP A 280 -21.73 -1.51 9.40
CA TRP A 280 -20.33 -1.96 9.44
C TRP A 280 -19.92 -2.57 8.12
N SER A 281 -18.78 -2.13 7.57
CA SER A 281 -18.12 -2.81 6.48
C SER A 281 -16.61 -2.76 6.72
N VAL A 282 -15.97 -3.93 6.78
CA VAL A 282 -14.51 -4.05 6.91
C VAL A 282 -13.95 -4.38 5.53
N VAL A 283 -13.00 -3.57 5.06
CA VAL A 283 -12.23 -3.86 3.86
C VAL A 283 -10.79 -4.07 4.27
N SER A 284 -10.25 -5.22 3.92
CA SER A 284 -8.82 -5.48 3.88
C SER A 284 -8.45 -5.69 2.42
N ILE A 285 -7.56 -4.88 1.90
CA ILE A 285 -6.98 -5.03 0.55
C ILE A 285 -5.60 -5.65 0.65
#